data_b8ab2ba997da97e5c847ab3dd0f7f792
#
_entry.id   b8ab2ba997da97e5c847ab3dd0f7f792
#
_cell.length_a   1.000
_cell.length_b   1.000
_cell.length_c   1.000
_cell.angle_alpha   90.00
_cell.angle_beta   90.00
_cell.angle_gamma   90.00
#
_symmetry.space_group_name_H-M   'P 1'
#
loop_
_entity.id
_entity.type
_entity.pdbx_description
1 polymer ?
#
loop_
_entity_poly.entity_id
_entity_poly.type
_entity_poly.pdbx_seq_one_letter_code
_entity_poly.pdbx_strand_id
1 'polypeptide(L)'
;MRVSVAKARYESQMSSAGEYFRYKAVLDRRTRPSHAKLHGMILPKTHKFWEKNYPPNDWGCRCQVQVLTQYEMQSYGFKPYAGTPLNVASKDWAYNPGKSAQSLDSVLAKKAANLSGELKNIVKNDLKNYELDKNLYVWQKGLDDMVDTLLGGDIIKEKLRQVVQVGQIKPNIENGLKKLGVKLGANSVALYQNRVWHLKRDSKPKDKEPNADEIKAIVDVLDKARHCYYNPQENALYYFYPTMQNDNMVNYALIRLNYTLAKFRTDNFVISIDKIPFENFNTTIRDKRRYKKIR
;
A
#
# COMPACT_ATOMS: atom_id res chain seq x y z
N MET A 1 2.77 11.04 24.03
CA MET A 1 3.66 10.39 23.01
C MET A 1 3.20 8.99 22.60
N ARG A 2 2.95 8.01 23.50
CA ARG A 2 2.58 6.63 23.09
C ARG A 2 1.22 6.49 22.41
N VAL A 3 0.23 7.28 22.80
CA VAL A 3 -1.11 7.25 22.18
C VAL A 3 -1.08 7.77 20.74
N SER A 4 -0.35 8.86 20.49
CA SER A 4 -0.19 9.41 19.14
C SER A 4 0.51 8.44 18.19
N VAL A 5 1.56 7.76 18.68
CA VAL A 5 2.26 6.72 17.91
C VAL A 5 1.34 5.51 17.66
N ALA A 6 0.53 5.12 18.63
CA ALA A 6 -0.42 4.03 18.49
C ALA A 6 -1.51 4.37 17.46
N LYS A 7 -1.96 5.62 17.42
CA LYS A 7 -2.93 6.12 16.42
C LYS A 7 -2.36 6.01 15.02
N ALA A 8 -1.19 6.62 14.77
CA ALA A 8 -0.54 6.57 13.46
C ALA A 8 -0.28 5.14 12.99
N ARG A 9 0.13 4.26 13.91
CA ARG A 9 0.33 2.83 13.63
C ARG A 9 -0.99 2.13 13.27
N TYR A 10 -2.07 2.39 14.01
CA TYR A 10 -3.38 1.82 13.72
C TYR A 10 -3.88 2.24 12.35
N GLU A 11 -3.81 3.51 12.01
CA GLU A 11 -4.22 4.04 10.69
C GLU A 11 -3.42 3.38 9.56
N SER A 12 -2.09 3.32 9.69
CA SER A 12 -1.22 2.64 8.72
C SER A 12 -1.54 1.15 8.59
N GLN A 13 -1.81 0.47 9.71
CA GLN A 13 -2.14 -0.95 9.70
C GLN A 13 -3.53 -1.24 9.14
N MET A 14 -4.49 -0.35 9.37
CA MET A 14 -5.83 -0.48 8.79
C MET A 14 -5.83 -0.28 7.28
N SER A 15 -5.02 0.63 6.76
CA SER A 15 -4.87 0.88 5.32
C SER A 15 -4.03 -0.18 4.59
N SER A 16 -3.28 -1.01 5.33
CA SER A 16 -2.49 -2.10 4.73
C SER A 16 -3.37 -3.25 4.23
N ALA A 17 -2.92 -4.00 3.22
CA ALA A 17 -3.69 -5.06 2.57
C ALA A 17 -3.92 -6.34 3.41
N GLY A 18 -3.26 -6.49 4.56
CA GLY A 18 -3.53 -7.64 5.44
C GLY A 18 -4.92 -7.58 6.05
N GLU A 19 -5.54 -8.74 6.26
CA GLU A 19 -6.91 -8.87 6.78
C GLU A 19 -6.95 -9.19 8.27
N TYR A 20 -5.82 -9.62 8.83
CA TYR A 20 -5.72 -10.07 10.21
C TYR A 20 -4.74 -9.24 11.02
N PHE A 21 -5.02 -9.14 12.31
CA PHE A 21 -4.14 -8.61 13.33
C PHE A 21 -3.66 -9.74 14.25
N ARG A 22 -2.33 -9.81 14.45
CA ARG A 22 -1.70 -10.69 15.43
C ARG A 22 -1.21 -9.88 16.62
N TYR A 23 -1.64 -10.25 17.83
CA TYR A 23 -1.17 -9.62 19.06
C TYR A 23 0.28 -10.02 19.37
N LYS A 24 1.16 -9.05 19.64
CA LYS A 24 2.58 -9.24 19.92
C LYS A 24 2.92 -8.63 21.28
N ALA A 25 3.05 -9.45 22.30
CA ALA A 25 3.65 -9.05 23.58
C ALA A 25 5.18 -9.16 23.51
N VAL A 26 5.89 -8.36 24.31
CA VAL A 26 7.37 -8.36 24.32
C VAL A 26 7.94 -9.62 25.00
N LEU A 27 7.17 -10.26 25.90
CA LEU A 27 7.51 -11.49 26.63
C LEU A 27 8.76 -11.38 27.52
N ASP A 28 8.95 -10.23 28.15
CA ASP A 28 9.97 -10.05 29.17
C ASP A 28 9.35 -9.94 30.59
N ARG A 29 10.21 -9.81 31.63
CA ARG A 29 9.78 -9.70 33.03
C ARG A 29 8.86 -8.50 33.33
N ARG A 30 8.79 -7.51 32.45
CA ARG A 30 7.95 -6.31 32.58
C ARG A 30 6.59 -6.48 31.91
N THR A 31 6.41 -7.54 31.15
CA THR A 31 5.13 -7.79 30.47
C THR A 31 4.15 -8.43 31.45
N ARG A 32 2.99 -7.80 31.58
CA ARG A 32 1.93 -8.32 32.47
C ARG A 32 1.52 -9.72 32.01
N PRO A 33 1.29 -10.68 32.94
CA PRO A 33 0.88 -12.04 32.60
C PRO A 33 -0.38 -12.09 31.71
N SER A 34 -1.35 -11.19 31.93
CA SER A 34 -2.56 -11.09 31.13
C SER A 34 -2.24 -10.70 29.68
N HIS A 35 -1.32 -9.76 29.45
CA HIS A 35 -0.90 -9.36 28.11
C HIS A 35 -0.07 -10.46 27.43
N ALA A 36 0.76 -11.17 28.19
CA ALA A 36 1.56 -12.28 27.65
C ALA A 36 0.67 -13.42 27.11
N LYS A 37 -0.47 -13.70 27.77
CA LYS A 37 -1.44 -14.71 27.32
C LYS A 37 -2.05 -14.42 25.94
N LEU A 38 -2.07 -13.16 25.52
CA LEU A 38 -2.56 -12.78 24.20
C LEU A 38 -1.50 -12.91 23.09
N HIS A 39 -0.24 -13.19 23.47
CA HIS A 39 0.84 -13.27 22.48
C HIS A 39 0.54 -14.33 21.42
N GLY A 40 0.63 -13.95 20.17
CA GLY A 40 0.36 -14.84 19.04
C GLY A 40 -1.11 -14.97 18.65
N MET A 41 -2.05 -14.44 19.44
CA MET A 41 -3.47 -14.44 19.09
C MET A 41 -3.73 -13.67 17.80
N ILE A 42 -4.47 -14.28 16.89
CA ILE A 42 -4.77 -13.73 15.57
C ILE A 42 -6.28 -13.58 15.41
N LEU A 43 -6.73 -12.40 15.05
CA LEU A 43 -8.14 -12.08 14.81
C LEU A 43 -8.28 -11.20 13.57
N PRO A 44 -9.43 -11.23 12.87
CA PRO A 44 -9.72 -10.28 11.80
C PRO A 44 -9.56 -8.84 12.29
N LYS A 45 -9.08 -7.93 11.43
CA LYS A 45 -8.94 -6.50 11.75
C LYS A 45 -10.24 -5.87 12.24
N THR A 46 -11.38 -6.38 11.77
CA THR A 46 -12.72 -5.90 12.09
C THR A 46 -13.29 -6.47 13.40
N HIS A 47 -12.55 -7.40 14.06
CA HIS A 47 -13.05 -8.04 15.26
C HIS A 47 -13.21 -7.05 16.41
N LYS A 48 -14.34 -7.12 17.15
CA LYS A 48 -14.69 -6.20 18.26
C LYS A 48 -13.67 -6.14 19.39
N PHE A 49 -12.86 -7.17 19.55
CA PHE A 49 -11.75 -7.20 20.51
C PHE A 49 -10.84 -5.97 20.37
N TRP A 50 -10.52 -5.56 19.13
CA TRP A 50 -9.63 -4.44 18.85
C TRP A 50 -10.21 -3.08 19.21
N GLU A 51 -11.49 -2.99 19.50
CA GLU A 51 -12.10 -1.72 19.94
C GLU A 51 -11.64 -1.32 21.34
N LYS A 52 -11.30 -2.33 22.18
CA LYS A 52 -10.87 -2.10 23.56
C LYS A 52 -9.44 -2.55 23.84
N ASN A 53 -8.90 -3.48 23.07
CA ASN A 53 -7.63 -4.14 23.37
C ASN A 53 -6.55 -3.92 22.29
N TYR A 54 -6.71 -2.93 21.42
CA TYR A 54 -5.61 -2.52 20.54
C TYR A 54 -4.55 -1.77 21.36
N PRO A 55 -3.28 -2.24 21.39
CA PRO A 55 -2.26 -1.66 22.27
C PRO A 55 -1.97 -0.17 22.01
N PRO A 56 -1.64 0.59 23.07
CA PRO A 56 -1.34 0.18 24.44
C PRO A 56 -2.59 -0.07 25.29
N ASN A 57 -2.58 -1.11 26.14
CA ASN A 57 -3.71 -1.54 26.96
C ASN A 57 -3.57 -1.15 28.44
N ASP A 58 -2.49 -0.45 28.79
CA ASP A 58 -2.23 0.04 30.14
C ASP A 58 -0.97 0.93 30.15
N TRP A 59 -0.70 1.60 31.27
CA TRP A 59 0.50 2.37 31.49
C TRP A 59 1.76 1.50 31.29
N GLY A 60 2.72 2.03 30.54
CA GLY A 60 3.96 1.28 30.25
C GLY A 60 3.79 0.07 29.31
N CYS A 61 2.62 -0.18 28.74
CA CYS A 61 2.40 -1.26 27.80
C CYS A 61 3.30 -1.09 26.55
N ARG A 62 4.00 -2.20 26.18
CA ARG A 62 4.91 -2.27 25.03
C ARG A 62 4.43 -3.28 23.97
N CYS A 63 3.24 -3.82 24.16
CA CYS A 63 2.63 -4.71 23.19
C CYS A 63 2.38 -3.99 21.86
N GLN A 64 2.33 -4.75 20.79
CA GLN A 64 2.12 -4.27 19.43
C GLN A 64 1.13 -5.19 18.70
N VAL A 65 0.73 -4.77 17.52
CA VAL A 65 -0.03 -5.57 16.58
C VAL A 65 0.78 -5.73 15.31
N GLN A 66 0.81 -6.95 14.79
CA GLN A 66 1.35 -7.29 13.48
C GLN A 66 0.18 -7.49 12.52
N VAL A 67 0.26 -6.90 11.34
CA VAL A 67 -0.68 -7.20 10.26
C VAL A 67 -0.27 -8.48 9.58
N LEU A 68 -1.24 -9.32 9.26
CA LEU A 68 -1.05 -10.55 8.48
C LEU A 68 -2.01 -10.57 7.29
N THR A 69 -1.50 -10.99 6.16
CA THR A 69 -2.28 -11.30 4.95
C THR A 69 -2.81 -12.73 5.03
N GLN A 70 -3.81 -13.05 4.23
CA GLN A 70 -4.31 -14.42 4.07
C GLN A 70 -3.18 -15.37 3.60
N TYR A 71 -2.29 -14.88 2.75
CA TYR A 71 -1.14 -15.63 2.29
C TYR A 71 -0.17 -15.98 3.44
N GLU A 72 0.17 -15.02 4.30
CA GLU A 72 1.02 -15.27 5.47
C GLU A 72 0.36 -16.24 6.45
N MET A 73 -0.96 -16.12 6.63
CA MET A 73 -1.73 -17.09 7.45
C MET A 73 -1.54 -18.51 6.93
N GLN A 74 -1.68 -18.72 5.63
CA GLN A 74 -1.51 -20.04 5.01
C GLN A 74 -0.06 -20.52 5.06
N SER A 75 0.89 -19.65 4.68
CA SER A 75 2.32 -20.00 4.57
C SER A 75 2.95 -20.38 5.90
N TYR A 76 2.49 -19.76 7.00
CA TYR A 76 2.99 -20.06 8.35
C TYR A 76 2.11 -21.06 9.10
N GLY A 77 1.05 -21.57 8.48
CA GLY A 77 0.09 -22.46 9.14
C GLY A 77 -0.67 -21.78 10.29
N PHE A 78 -0.79 -20.46 10.26
CA PHE A 78 -1.51 -19.70 11.28
C PHE A 78 -3.00 -19.86 11.11
N LYS A 79 -3.70 -19.97 12.25
CA LYS A 79 -5.17 -20.04 12.29
C LYS A 79 -5.73 -18.89 13.10
N PRO A 80 -6.87 -18.31 12.72
CA PRO A 80 -7.59 -17.37 13.57
C PRO A 80 -7.92 -18.01 14.91
N TYR A 81 -7.85 -17.23 15.97
CA TYR A 81 -8.23 -17.65 17.30
C TYR A 81 -9.74 -17.91 17.37
N ALA A 82 -10.12 -19.13 17.75
CA ALA A 82 -11.54 -19.57 17.77
C ALA A 82 -12.23 -19.35 19.12
N GLY A 83 -11.48 -19.02 20.18
CA GLY A 83 -12.03 -18.79 21.50
C GLY A 83 -12.53 -17.36 21.75
N THR A 84 -13.01 -17.11 22.96
CA THR A 84 -13.34 -15.75 23.42
C THR A 84 -12.06 -15.05 23.90
N PRO A 85 -11.64 -13.94 23.26
CA PRO A 85 -10.44 -13.23 23.65
C PRO A 85 -10.59 -12.60 25.05
N LEU A 86 -9.55 -12.75 25.87
CA LEU A 86 -9.51 -12.11 27.19
C LEU A 86 -9.39 -10.59 27.07
N ASN A 87 -10.27 -9.85 27.72
CA ASN A 87 -10.11 -8.41 27.88
C ASN A 87 -8.96 -8.12 28.85
N VAL A 88 -7.92 -7.43 28.38
CA VAL A 88 -6.70 -7.11 29.15
C VAL A 88 -6.50 -5.61 29.36
N ALA A 89 -7.29 -4.80 28.69
CA ALA A 89 -7.19 -3.35 28.83
C ALA A 89 -7.68 -2.93 30.24
N SER A 90 -6.86 -2.15 30.94
CA SER A 90 -7.28 -1.52 32.19
C SER A 90 -8.40 -0.50 31.93
N LYS A 91 -9.12 -0.11 32.99
CA LYS A 91 -10.30 0.75 32.88
C LYS A 91 -10.04 2.03 32.06
N ASP A 92 -8.89 2.66 32.26
CA ASP A 92 -8.51 3.90 31.60
C ASP A 92 -7.98 3.70 30.17
N TRP A 93 -7.72 2.44 29.79
CA TRP A 93 -7.18 2.04 28.49
C TRP A 93 -8.12 1.14 27.69
N ALA A 94 -9.36 0.95 28.16
CA ALA A 94 -10.36 0.10 27.51
C ALA A 94 -10.97 0.79 26.27
N TYR A 95 -10.12 1.32 25.40
CA TYR A 95 -10.48 1.94 24.12
C TYR A 95 -9.38 1.70 23.07
N ASN A 96 -9.74 1.81 21.82
CA ASN A 96 -8.72 1.76 20.74
C ASN A 96 -8.08 3.14 20.55
N PRO A 97 -6.78 3.31 20.86
CA PRO A 97 -6.10 4.60 20.70
C PRO A 97 -6.13 5.13 19.26
N GLY A 98 -6.23 4.24 18.27
CA GLY A 98 -6.37 4.62 16.86
C GLY A 98 -7.74 5.20 16.51
N LYS A 99 -8.77 4.84 17.29
CA LYS A 99 -10.15 5.33 17.13
C LYS A 99 -10.51 6.45 18.09
N SER A 100 -9.74 6.67 19.15
CA SER A 100 -10.07 7.56 20.28
C SER A 100 -10.01 9.04 20.00
N ALA A 101 -9.18 9.47 19.04
CA ALA A 101 -9.34 10.80 18.49
C ALA A 101 -10.30 10.67 17.30
N GLN A 102 -11.42 11.35 17.34
CA GLN A 102 -12.19 11.53 16.14
C GLN A 102 -11.24 12.10 15.09
N SER A 103 -10.83 11.28 14.09
CA SER A 103 -10.07 11.80 13.00
C SER A 103 -10.87 12.96 12.41
N LEU A 104 -10.21 13.98 11.91
CA LEU A 104 -10.91 15.06 11.20
C LEU A 104 -11.91 14.46 10.20
N ASP A 105 -11.50 13.38 9.53
CA ASP A 105 -12.31 12.61 8.58
C ASP A 105 -13.59 12.06 9.21
N SER A 106 -13.54 11.51 10.43
CA SER A 106 -14.73 10.97 11.11
C SER A 106 -15.67 12.07 11.60
N VAL A 107 -15.12 13.23 12.02
CA VAL A 107 -15.92 14.42 12.41
C VAL A 107 -16.58 14.99 11.18
N LEU A 108 -15.84 15.14 10.09
CA LEU A 108 -16.36 15.67 8.83
C LEU A 108 -17.42 14.74 8.24
N ALA A 109 -17.18 13.42 8.24
CA ALA A 109 -18.15 12.43 7.78
C ALA A 109 -19.45 12.47 8.59
N LYS A 110 -19.36 12.57 9.94
CA LYS A 110 -20.54 12.72 10.80
C LYS A 110 -21.31 14.04 10.52
N LYS A 111 -20.59 15.14 10.35
CA LYS A 111 -21.21 16.41 9.99
C LYS A 111 -21.84 16.36 8.60
N ALA A 112 -21.17 15.76 7.62
CA ALA A 112 -21.70 15.57 6.28
C ALA A 112 -22.95 14.67 6.24
N ALA A 113 -23.02 13.65 7.10
CA ALA A 113 -24.18 12.77 7.19
C ALA A 113 -25.48 13.52 7.56
N ASN A 114 -25.34 14.59 8.36
CA ASN A 114 -26.47 15.42 8.82
C ASN A 114 -26.87 16.55 7.84
N LEU A 115 -26.12 16.68 6.73
CA LEU A 115 -26.46 17.65 5.68
C LEU A 115 -27.54 17.06 4.76
N SER A 116 -28.36 17.93 4.19
CA SER A 116 -29.39 17.56 3.22
C SER A 116 -29.09 18.10 1.82
N GLY A 117 -29.66 17.45 0.78
CA GLY A 117 -29.64 17.96 -0.59
C GLY A 117 -28.24 18.02 -1.23
N GLU A 118 -28.02 19.05 -2.04
CA GLU A 118 -26.78 19.26 -2.81
C GLU A 118 -25.55 19.44 -1.93
N LEU A 119 -25.67 20.13 -0.79
CA LEU A 119 -24.57 20.33 0.17
C LEU A 119 -23.99 19.03 0.65
N LYS A 120 -24.81 18.00 0.86
CA LYS A 120 -24.35 16.67 1.24
C LYS A 120 -23.46 16.06 0.16
N ASN A 121 -23.83 16.19 -1.12
CA ASN A 121 -23.08 15.67 -2.23
C ASN A 121 -21.76 16.41 -2.43
N ILE A 122 -21.76 17.74 -2.31
CA ILE A 122 -20.56 18.58 -2.39
C ILE A 122 -19.56 18.14 -1.30
N VAL A 123 -19.99 18.14 -0.03
CA VAL A 123 -19.11 17.78 1.09
C VAL A 123 -18.63 16.33 1.00
N LYS A 124 -19.47 15.41 0.53
CA LYS A 124 -19.06 14.02 0.30
C LYS A 124 -17.98 13.89 -0.78
N ASN A 125 -18.09 14.67 -1.85
CA ASN A 125 -17.08 14.70 -2.91
C ASN A 125 -15.77 15.34 -2.42
N ASP A 126 -15.84 16.42 -1.65
CA ASP A 126 -14.67 17.08 -1.08
C ASP A 126 -13.94 16.18 -0.09
N LEU A 127 -14.67 15.44 0.75
CA LEU A 127 -14.08 14.44 1.64
C LEU A 127 -13.36 13.33 0.87
N LYS A 128 -13.98 12.85 -0.20
CA LYS A 128 -13.35 11.83 -1.06
C LYS A 128 -12.08 12.35 -1.73
N ASN A 129 -12.07 13.59 -2.19
CA ASN A 129 -10.89 14.22 -2.77
C ASN A 129 -9.79 14.39 -1.70
N TYR A 130 -10.17 14.86 -0.52
CA TYR A 130 -9.23 14.97 0.62
C TYR A 130 -8.59 13.63 1.01
N GLU A 131 -9.38 12.55 1.08
CA GLU A 131 -8.83 11.21 1.33
C GLU A 131 -7.86 10.76 0.22
N LEU A 132 -8.17 11.07 -1.03
CA LEU A 132 -7.28 10.78 -2.15
C LEU A 132 -5.98 11.56 -2.04
N ASP A 133 -6.04 12.87 -1.82
CA ASP A 133 -4.86 13.73 -1.69
C ASP A 133 -3.98 13.30 -0.52
N LYS A 134 -4.59 12.93 0.62
CA LYS A 134 -3.89 12.36 1.77
C LYS A 134 -3.16 11.06 1.42
N ASN A 135 -3.82 10.17 0.70
CA ASN A 135 -3.21 8.90 0.27
C ASN A 135 -2.06 9.15 -0.71
N LEU A 136 -2.24 10.04 -1.69
CA LEU A 136 -1.18 10.42 -2.63
C LEU A 136 0.04 10.98 -1.91
N TYR A 137 -0.17 11.85 -0.93
CA TYR A 137 0.92 12.38 -0.09
C TYR A 137 1.66 11.28 0.67
N VAL A 138 0.94 10.35 1.31
CA VAL A 138 1.54 9.24 2.07
C VAL A 138 2.33 8.30 1.15
N TRP A 139 1.77 7.97 -0.02
CA TRP A 139 2.43 7.11 -1.00
C TRP A 139 3.68 7.77 -1.57
N GLN A 140 3.59 9.06 -1.93
CA GLN A 140 4.72 9.83 -2.43
C GLN A 140 5.84 9.89 -1.40
N LYS A 141 5.52 10.26 -0.15
CA LYS A 141 6.50 10.32 0.92
C LYS A 141 7.18 8.97 1.17
N GLY A 142 6.42 7.87 1.21
CA GLY A 142 6.97 6.52 1.38
C GLY A 142 7.90 6.11 0.24
N LEU A 143 7.57 6.51 -0.98
CA LEU A 143 8.40 6.27 -2.16
C LEU A 143 9.67 7.12 -2.13
N ASP A 144 9.55 8.40 -1.82
CA ASP A 144 10.68 9.33 -1.72
C ASP A 144 11.69 8.85 -0.68
N ASP A 145 11.22 8.55 0.54
CA ASP A 145 12.05 8.03 1.62
C ASP A 145 12.78 6.72 1.21
N MET A 146 12.10 5.83 0.46
CA MET A 146 12.70 4.60 -0.04
C MET A 146 13.75 4.85 -1.11
N VAL A 147 13.45 5.70 -2.09
CA VAL A 147 14.37 6.02 -3.20
C VAL A 147 15.59 6.75 -2.67
N ASP A 148 15.40 7.76 -1.82
CA ASP A 148 16.51 8.55 -1.24
C ASP A 148 17.42 7.67 -0.37
N THR A 149 16.87 6.78 0.42
CA THR A 149 17.64 5.78 1.17
C THR A 149 18.48 4.90 0.26
N LEU A 150 17.92 4.46 -0.89
CA LEU A 150 18.63 3.62 -1.86
C LEU A 150 19.72 4.37 -2.64
N LEU A 151 19.54 5.67 -2.83
CA LEU A 151 20.47 6.50 -3.61
C LEU A 151 21.56 7.14 -2.76
N GLY A 152 21.29 7.36 -1.47
CA GLY A 152 22.13 8.17 -0.58
C GLY A 152 23.15 7.43 0.28
N GLY A 153 23.20 6.08 0.28
CA GLY A 153 24.07 5.38 1.22
C GLY A 153 24.55 3.99 0.83
N ASP A 154 25.49 3.45 1.61
CA ASP A 154 25.99 2.09 1.55
C ASP A 154 24.91 1.11 2.03
N ILE A 155 24.12 0.59 1.12
CA ILE A 155 23.05 -0.32 1.45
C ILE A 155 23.52 -1.75 1.35
N ILE A 156 23.35 -2.49 2.44
CA ILE A 156 23.57 -3.92 2.48
C ILE A 156 22.38 -4.60 1.76
N LYS A 157 22.64 -5.17 0.58
CA LYS A 157 21.67 -5.84 -0.31
C LYS A 157 20.75 -6.84 0.42
N GLU A 158 21.23 -7.50 1.45
CA GLU A 158 20.49 -8.48 2.24
C GLU A 158 19.33 -7.87 3.07
N LYS A 159 19.30 -6.56 3.25
CA LYS A 159 18.28 -5.84 4.02
C LYS A 159 17.18 -5.19 3.16
N LEU A 160 17.25 -5.32 1.84
CA LEU A 160 16.30 -4.71 0.90
C LEU A 160 14.96 -5.48 0.87
N ARG A 161 14.14 -5.29 1.89
CA ARG A 161 12.84 -5.98 2.05
C ARG A 161 11.65 -5.06 2.17
N GLN A 162 11.83 -3.76 2.01
CA GLN A 162 10.75 -2.80 2.13
C GLN A 162 9.81 -2.88 0.93
N VAL A 163 8.52 -2.84 1.20
CA VAL A 163 7.46 -2.70 0.21
C VAL A 163 6.68 -1.43 0.54
N VAL A 164 6.52 -0.55 -0.42
CA VAL A 164 5.73 0.68 -0.28
C VAL A 164 4.55 0.63 -1.25
N GLN A 165 3.40 1.12 -0.82
CA GLN A 165 2.30 1.38 -1.73
C GLN A 165 2.59 2.66 -2.50
N VAL A 166 2.45 2.61 -3.82
CA VAL A 166 2.73 3.74 -4.73
C VAL A 166 1.50 4.23 -5.47
N GLY A 167 0.37 3.56 -5.27
CA GLY A 167 -0.88 3.95 -5.91
C GLY A 167 -1.97 2.89 -5.84
N GLN A 168 -2.97 3.08 -6.68
CA GLN A 168 -4.07 2.13 -6.86
C GLN A 168 -4.52 2.13 -8.33
N ILE A 169 -5.01 0.98 -8.79
CA ILE A 169 -5.66 0.87 -10.11
C ILE A 169 -6.98 1.61 -10.04
N LYS A 170 -7.12 2.64 -10.88
CA LYS A 170 -8.31 3.49 -10.89
C LYS A 170 -9.55 2.74 -11.39
N PRO A 171 -10.77 3.13 -10.97
CA PRO A 171 -12.01 2.46 -11.37
C PRO A 171 -12.21 2.36 -12.88
N ASN A 172 -11.81 3.38 -13.64
CA ASN A 172 -11.90 3.35 -15.11
C ASN A 172 -10.96 2.31 -15.75
N ILE A 173 -9.76 2.13 -15.20
CA ILE A 173 -8.81 1.09 -15.63
C ILE A 173 -9.34 -0.29 -15.23
N GLU A 174 -9.82 -0.45 -14.00
CA GLU A 174 -10.45 -1.68 -13.52
C GLU A 174 -11.63 -2.08 -14.41
N ASN A 175 -12.51 -1.14 -14.76
CA ASN A 175 -13.62 -1.40 -15.67
C ASN A 175 -13.15 -1.80 -17.08
N GLY A 176 -12.06 -1.20 -17.57
CA GLY A 176 -11.44 -1.62 -18.82
C GLY A 176 -10.91 -3.06 -18.77
N LEU A 177 -10.25 -3.43 -17.69
CA LEU A 177 -9.76 -4.78 -17.44
C LEU A 177 -10.90 -5.80 -17.33
N LYS A 178 -12.00 -5.47 -16.63
CA LYS A 178 -13.20 -6.31 -16.53
C LYS A 178 -13.81 -6.62 -17.90
N LYS A 179 -13.84 -5.63 -18.81
CA LYS A 179 -14.30 -5.83 -20.20
C LYS A 179 -13.41 -6.80 -20.99
N LEU A 180 -12.15 -6.95 -20.59
CA LEU A 180 -11.20 -7.89 -21.16
C LEU A 180 -11.16 -9.23 -20.41
N GLY A 181 -12.09 -9.47 -19.46
CA GLY A 181 -12.17 -10.68 -18.67
C GLY A 181 -11.15 -10.78 -17.52
N VAL A 182 -10.45 -9.69 -17.21
CA VAL A 182 -9.45 -9.68 -16.13
C VAL A 182 -10.10 -9.26 -14.82
N LYS A 183 -9.99 -10.13 -13.82
CA LYS A 183 -10.46 -9.87 -12.44
C LYS A 183 -9.26 -9.53 -11.55
N LEU A 184 -9.34 -8.40 -10.86
CA LEU A 184 -8.34 -8.00 -9.86
C LEU A 184 -8.66 -8.60 -8.50
N GLY A 185 -7.63 -9.07 -7.79
CA GLY A 185 -7.72 -9.47 -6.39
C GLY A 185 -7.70 -8.28 -5.43
N ALA A 186 -6.97 -7.23 -5.81
CA ALA A 186 -6.87 -5.97 -5.08
C ALA A 186 -6.62 -4.83 -6.06
N ASN A 187 -6.91 -3.58 -5.64
CA ASN A 187 -6.63 -2.39 -6.45
C ASN A 187 -5.31 -1.72 -6.10
N SER A 188 -4.71 -2.05 -4.96
CA SER A 188 -3.43 -1.47 -4.54
C SER A 188 -2.30 -1.82 -5.49
N VAL A 189 -1.41 -0.86 -5.72
CA VAL A 189 -0.17 -1.04 -6.49
C VAL A 189 1.00 -0.78 -5.55
N ALA A 190 1.91 -1.75 -5.46
CA ALA A 190 3.07 -1.69 -4.59
C ALA A 190 4.38 -1.71 -5.39
N LEU A 191 5.43 -1.14 -4.79
CA LEU A 191 6.80 -1.19 -5.29
C LEU A 191 7.68 -1.85 -4.23
N TYR A 192 8.45 -2.84 -4.66
CA TYR A 192 9.40 -3.54 -3.80
C TYR A 192 10.79 -2.92 -3.93
N GLN A 193 11.41 -2.60 -2.81
CA GLN A 193 12.70 -1.93 -2.72
C GLN A 193 13.79 -2.60 -3.58
N ASN A 194 13.83 -3.93 -3.60
CA ASN A 194 14.79 -4.67 -4.42
C ASN A 194 14.60 -4.41 -5.93
N ARG A 195 13.41 -4.03 -6.39
CA ARG A 195 13.19 -3.67 -7.80
C ARG A 195 13.84 -2.34 -8.14
N VAL A 196 13.76 -1.36 -7.26
CA VAL A 196 14.46 -0.08 -7.42
C VAL A 196 15.97 -0.28 -7.42
N TRP A 197 16.50 -1.15 -6.56
CA TRP A 197 17.91 -1.53 -6.56
C TRP A 197 18.36 -2.14 -7.89
N HIS A 198 17.52 -2.97 -8.51
CA HIS A 198 17.83 -3.58 -9.81
C HIS A 198 17.86 -2.58 -10.97
N LEU A 199 17.24 -1.41 -10.84
CA LEU A 199 17.31 -0.35 -11.84
C LEU A 199 18.70 0.29 -11.91
N LYS A 200 19.49 0.19 -10.84
CA LYS A 200 20.85 0.75 -10.71
C LYS A 200 21.98 -0.19 -11.14
N ARG A 201 21.68 -1.34 -11.72
CA ARG A 201 22.75 -2.28 -12.10
C ARG A 201 23.50 -1.77 -13.32
N ASP A 202 24.85 -1.83 -13.26
CA ASP A 202 25.79 -1.49 -14.33
C ASP A 202 25.59 -2.28 -15.65
N SER A 203 24.67 -3.22 -15.67
CA SER A 203 24.36 -4.07 -16.83
C SER A 203 23.38 -3.42 -17.82
N LYS A 204 22.73 -2.29 -17.47
CA LYS A 204 21.86 -1.56 -18.41
C LYS A 204 22.60 -0.40 -19.05
N PRO A 205 22.35 -0.10 -20.31
CA PRO A 205 22.80 1.14 -20.91
C PRO A 205 22.28 2.33 -20.12
N LYS A 206 23.15 3.26 -19.75
CA LYS A 206 22.80 4.43 -18.89
C LYS A 206 21.70 5.32 -19.48
N ASP A 207 21.59 5.34 -20.81
CA ASP A 207 20.55 6.07 -21.54
C ASP A 207 19.15 5.48 -21.38
N LYS A 208 19.03 4.23 -20.92
CA LYS A 208 17.75 3.53 -20.67
C LYS A 208 17.36 3.44 -19.21
N GLU A 209 18.18 3.93 -18.31
CA GLU A 209 17.86 3.94 -16.88
C GLU A 209 17.01 5.17 -16.53
N PRO A 210 15.89 4.98 -15.79
CA PRO A 210 15.18 6.10 -15.23
C PRO A 210 16.01 6.73 -14.10
N ASN A 211 16.01 8.06 -14.03
CA ASN A 211 16.59 8.77 -12.90
C ASN A 211 15.68 8.70 -11.65
N ALA A 212 16.17 9.23 -10.52
CA ALA A 212 15.43 9.21 -9.26
C ALA A 212 14.06 9.87 -9.37
N ASP A 213 13.99 11.04 -10.02
CA ASP A 213 12.76 11.80 -10.15
C ASP A 213 11.75 11.10 -11.06
N GLU A 214 12.21 10.40 -12.09
CA GLU A 214 11.37 9.59 -12.95
C GLU A 214 10.81 8.35 -12.22
N ILE A 215 11.56 7.78 -11.28
CA ILE A 215 11.06 6.72 -10.40
C ILE A 215 10.03 7.30 -9.41
N LYS A 216 10.33 8.44 -8.79
CA LYS A 216 9.43 9.12 -7.86
C LYS A 216 8.13 9.59 -8.51
N ALA A 217 8.13 9.84 -9.81
CA ALA A 217 6.95 10.25 -10.57
C ALA A 217 5.86 9.15 -10.65
N ILE A 218 6.15 7.89 -10.29
CA ILE A 218 5.20 6.78 -10.47
C ILE A 218 3.87 6.99 -9.75
N VAL A 219 3.85 7.66 -8.60
CA VAL A 219 2.61 7.95 -7.86
C VAL A 219 1.70 8.85 -8.68
N ASP A 220 2.24 9.92 -9.24
CA ASP A 220 1.53 10.84 -10.12
C ASP A 220 1.08 10.18 -11.44
N VAL A 221 1.94 9.34 -12.01
CA VAL A 221 1.65 8.57 -13.23
C VAL A 221 0.46 7.64 -13.03
N LEU A 222 0.40 6.92 -11.92
CA LEU A 222 -0.71 6.03 -11.58
C LEU A 222 -1.98 6.83 -11.29
N ASP A 223 -1.86 7.99 -10.66
CA ASP A 223 -3.00 8.85 -10.38
C ASP A 223 -3.57 9.47 -11.66
N LYS A 224 -2.75 9.99 -12.55
CA LYS A 224 -3.20 10.60 -13.81
C LYS A 224 -3.58 9.56 -14.86
N ALA A 225 -2.90 8.42 -14.91
CA ALA A 225 -3.17 7.25 -15.75
C ALA A 225 -3.50 7.60 -17.23
N ARG A 226 -2.73 8.49 -17.86
CA ARG A 226 -3.07 9.05 -19.18
C ARG A 226 -2.93 8.05 -20.32
N HIS A 227 -1.87 7.22 -20.30
CA HIS A 227 -1.56 6.24 -21.33
C HIS A 227 -1.36 4.87 -20.69
N CYS A 228 -2.45 4.10 -20.58
CA CYS A 228 -2.46 2.80 -19.96
C CYS A 228 -2.87 1.72 -20.95
N TYR A 229 -2.05 0.69 -21.08
CA TYR A 229 -2.26 -0.47 -21.94
C TYR A 229 -2.15 -1.75 -21.16
N TYR A 230 -2.97 -2.74 -21.48
CA TYR A 230 -2.92 -4.07 -20.90
C TYR A 230 -2.26 -5.05 -21.87
N ASN A 231 -1.31 -5.82 -21.39
CA ASN A 231 -0.69 -6.93 -22.12
C ASN A 231 -1.21 -8.26 -21.53
N PRO A 232 -2.05 -9.01 -22.28
CA PRO A 232 -2.62 -10.28 -21.81
C PRO A 232 -1.57 -11.38 -21.59
N GLN A 233 -0.50 -11.40 -22.37
CA GLN A 233 0.53 -12.43 -22.29
C GLN A 233 1.32 -12.35 -20.99
N GLU A 234 1.52 -11.14 -20.48
CA GLU A 234 2.28 -10.88 -19.26
C GLU A 234 1.36 -10.67 -18.05
N ASN A 235 0.05 -10.58 -18.26
CA ASN A 235 -0.94 -10.15 -17.27
C ASN A 235 -0.49 -8.84 -16.58
N ALA A 236 -0.15 -7.85 -17.38
CA ALA A 236 0.47 -6.62 -16.91
C ALA A 236 -0.14 -5.36 -17.54
N LEU A 237 -0.14 -4.26 -16.77
CA LEU A 237 -0.42 -2.92 -17.24
C LEU A 237 0.89 -2.20 -17.55
N TYR A 238 0.89 -1.46 -18.65
CA TYR A 238 1.95 -0.58 -19.06
C TYR A 238 1.45 0.86 -18.99
N TYR A 239 2.07 1.66 -18.15
CA TYR A 239 1.82 3.10 -18.07
C TYR A 239 2.98 3.83 -18.72
N PHE A 240 2.70 4.55 -19.79
CA PHE A 240 3.69 5.35 -20.49
C PHE A 240 3.58 6.82 -20.07
N TYR A 241 4.73 7.45 -19.85
CA TYR A 241 4.82 8.85 -19.40
C TYR A 241 6.08 9.54 -19.93
N PRO A 242 6.08 10.88 -20.04
CA PRO A 242 7.23 11.61 -20.55
C PRO A 242 8.47 11.42 -19.69
N THR A 243 9.65 11.46 -20.30
CA THR A 243 10.91 11.60 -19.57
C THR A 243 11.03 13.03 -19.04
N MET A 244 11.84 13.20 -17.99
CA MET A 244 12.18 14.55 -17.48
C MET A 244 13.30 15.21 -18.29
N GLN A 245 13.98 14.43 -19.11
CA GLN A 245 15.01 14.87 -20.04
C GLN A 245 14.39 14.97 -21.44
N ASN A 246 14.81 15.96 -22.23
CA ASN A 246 14.38 16.09 -23.61
C ASN A 246 15.23 15.18 -24.52
N ASP A 247 15.12 13.87 -24.31
CA ASP A 247 15.99 12.83 -24.88
C ASP A 247 15.31 11.98 -25.97
N ASN A 248 14.17 12.40 -26.50
CA ASN A 248 13.35 11.65 -27.46
C ASN A 248 12.99 10.23 -26.94
N MET A 249 12.91 10.06 -25.65
CA MET A 249 12.56 8.81 -24.98
C MET A 249 11.19 8.89 -24.31
N VAL A 250 10.63 7.75 -23.98
CA VAL A 250 9.39 7.62 -23.21
C VAL A 250 9.64 6.66 -22.06
N ASN A 251 9.31 7.07 -20.86
CA ASN A 251 9.29 6.19 -19.71
C ASN A 251 8.09 5.25 -19.77
N TYR A 252 8.26 4.04 -19.26
CA TYR A 252 7.12 3.19 -18.94
C TYR A 252 7.29 2.49 -17.59
N ALA A 253 6.18 2.31 -16.91
CA ALA A 253 6.10 1.47 -15.73
C ALA A 253 5.28 0.22 -16.06
N LEU A 254 5.87 -0.95 -15.81
CA LEU A 254 5.23 -2.26 -15.95
C LEU A 254 4.68 -2.70 -14.61
N ILE A 255 3.37 -2.90 -14.53
CA ILE A 255 2.68 -3.35 -13.33
C ILE A 255 2.06 -4.70 -13.59
N ARG A 256 2.60 -5.74 -12.98
CA ARG A 256 2.05 -7.08 -13.05
C ARG A 256 0.86 -7.23 -12.12
N LEU A 257 -0.25 -7.71 -12.67
CA LEU A 257 -1.52 -7.86 -11.96
C LEU A 257 -1.58 -9.18 -11.21
N ASN A 258 -2.21 -9.17 -10.03
CA ASN A 258 -2.40 -10.34 -9.17
C ASN A 258 -1.09 -11.13 -8.96
N TYR A 259 0.00 -10.40 -8.77
CA TYR A 259 1.35 -10.95 -8.72
C TYR A 259 1.75 -11.29 -7.29
N THR A 260 2.15 -12.54 -7.06
CA THR A 260 2.73 -12.96 -5.78
C THR A 260 4.23 -12.71 -5.79
N LEU A 261 4.68 -11.78 -4.96
CA LEU A 261 6.10 -11.50 -4.80
C LEU A 261 6.66 -12.29 -3.62
N ALA A 262 7.46 -13.32 -3.91
CA ALA A 262 8.10 -14.18 -2.91
C ALA A 262 7.09 -14.70 -1.86
N LYS A 263 7.36 -14.50 -0.56
CA LYS A 263 6.51 -14.96 0.55
C LYS A 263 5.51 -13.91 1.06
N PHE A 264 5.34 -12.76 0.38
CA PHE A 264 4.79 -11.61 1.06
C PHE A 264 3.36 -11.23 0.68
N ARG A 265 2.95 -11.30 -0.59
CA ARG A 265 1.66 -10.72 -0.98
C ARG A 265 1.21 -11.17 -2.36
N THR A 266 -0.10 -11.25 -2.55
CA THR A 266 -0.74 -11.19 -3.87
C THR A 266 -1.32 -9.81 -4.05
N ASP A 267 -0.64 -8.96 -4.81
CA ASP A 267 -1.05 -7.58 -5.13
C ASP A 267 -0.65 -7.25 -6.56
N ASN A 268 -0.83 -6.00 -6.96
CA ASN A 268 -0.29 -5.53 -8.22
C ASN A 268 1.07 -4.86 -7.93
N PHE A 269 2.12 -5.29 -8.59
CA PHE A 269 3.47 -4.83 -8.33
C PHE A 269 4.08 -4.12 -9.53
N VAL A 270 4.73 -2.98 -9.28
CA VAL A 270 5.65 -2.38 -10.23
C VAL A 270 6.85 -3.33 -10.37
N ILE A 271 7.01 -3.92 -11.54
CA ILE A 271 8.07 -4.88 -11.83
C ILE A 271 9.27 -4.20 -12.47
N SER A 272 9.03 -3.23 -13.32
CA SER A 272 10.06 -2.47 -14.03
C SER A 272 9.60 -1.04 -14.27
N ILE A 273 10.57 -0.14 -14.27
CA ILE A 273 10.45 1.23 -14.78
C ILE A 273 11.63 1.38 -15.72
N ASP A 274 11.36 1.63 -17.01
CA ASP A 274 12.39 1.68 -18.05
C ASP A 274 12.05 2.77 -19.08
N LYS A 275 13.03 3.06 -19.94
CA LYS A 275 12.88 4.00 -21.08
C LYS A 275 12.91 3.26 -22.41
N ILE A 276 12.14 3.75 -23.35
CA ILE A 276 12.20 3.31 -24.75
C ILE A 276 12.24 4.54 -25.67
N PRO A 277 12.88 4.45 -26.84
CA PRO A 277 12.77 5.48 -27.84
C PRO A 277 11.32 5.76 -28.25
N PHE A 278 10.98 7.02 -28.51
CA PHE A 278 9.62 7.43 -28.87
C PHE A 278 9.11 6.69 -30.13
N GLU A 279 9.99 6.42 -31.09
CA GLU A 279 9.67 5.61 -32.27
C GLU A 279 9.22 4.21 -31.90
N ASN A 280 9.93 3.58 -30.97
CA ASN A 280 9.59 2.25 -30.46
C ASN A 280 8.27 2.25 -29.67
N PHE A 281 7.98 3.31 -28.94
CA PHE A 281 6.69 3.48 -28.28
C PHE A 281 5.55 3.43 -29.30
N ASN A 282 5.63 4.22 -30.38
CA ASN A 282 4.60 4.27 -31.41
C ASN A 282 4.41 2.92 -32.11
N THR A 283 5.48 2.16 -32.33
CA THR A 283 5.42 0.82 -32.90
C THR A 283 4.80 -0.18 -31.93
N THR A 284 5.22 -0.12 -30.67
CA THR A 284 4.75 -1.02 -29.60
C THR A 284 3.24 -0.91 -29.37
N ILE A 285 2.69 0.30 -29.27
CA ILE A 285 1.27 0.51 -29.00
C ILE A 285 0.36 0.16 -30.19
N ARG A 286 0.91 0.09 -31.42
CA ARG A 286 0.17 -0.32 -32.64
C ARG A 286 -0.09 -1.83 -32.68
N ASP A 287 0.68 -2.64 -31.99
CA ASP A 287 0.41 -4.08 -31.90
C ASP A 287 -0.79 -4.36 -31.00
N LYS A 288 -1.98 -4.28 -31.59
CA LYS A 288 -3.27 -4.53 -30.90
C LYS A 288 -3.42 -5.95 -30.39
N ARG A 289 -2.62 -6.91 -30.85
CA ARG A 289 -2.64 -8.28 -30.32
C ARG A 289 -1.98 -8.33 -28.93
N ARG A 290 -0.88 -7.60 -28.78
CA ARG A 290 -0.08 -7.56 -27.56
C ARG A 290 -0.53 -6.48 -26.57
N TYR A 291 -0.93 -5.31 -27.06
CA TYR A 291 -1.28 -4.16 -26.22
C TYR A 291 -2.73 -3.72 -26.43
N LYS A 292 -3.56 -3.90 -25.41
CA LYS A 292 -4.95 -3.43 -25.39
C LYS A 292 -5.01 -2.08 -24.72
N LYS A 293 -5.37 -1.03 -25.46
CA LYS A 293 -5.53 0.30 -24.85
C LYS A 293 -6.66 0.27 -23.83
N ILE A 294 -6.39 0.69 -22.61
CA ILE A 294 -7.37 0.83 -21.52
C ILE A 294 -7.77 2.30 -21.38
N ARG A 295 -6.78 3.20 -21.51
CA ARG A 295 -6.99 4.64 -21.45
C ARG A 295 -5.96 5.39 -22.32
#